data_6508000bc4dabf596c2698cc86fb8fcf
#
_entry.id   6508000bc4dabf596c2698cc86fb8fcf
#
_cell.length_a   1.000
_cell.length_b   1.000
_cell.length_c   1.000
_cell.angle_alpha   90.00
_cell.angle_beta   90.00
_cell.angle_gamma   90.00
#
_symmetry.space_group_name_H-M   'P 1'
#
loop_
_entity.id
_entity.type
_entity.pdbx_description
1 polymer ?
#
loop_
_entity_poly.entity_id
_entity_poly.type
_entity_poly.pdbx_seq_one_letter_code
_entity_poly.pdbx_strand_id
1 'polypeptide(L)'
;MKNAFRGGIHPPDHKDLTRDCPLQVLEAKGEMVFPLMQHIGKPARALVKKGDAVLVGQLIAEADGPVSAGIACSCSGKVKVLEKRRVQNGRMVESIVVENDGLYTLSGGVGVRQDLQEIAVSEIIRRVRDAGIVGLGGAGFPTHVKLSPQNPEAIRYVIANGSECEPYLTAVDQLMRTYPETVIEGLSLMLRVFPNAQGVVAVGDNKPEAFSAMQKAASSHPRITVIKVKTVYGQGCEKMLIETVAGIRYPAAMLPAEVGCIVQNIGTVYAIDRAVAWNEPLFSHILTLGGDAVEKPGNYLVRDGMSFSELIEAAGGLKEGAVVKKAIVGGPVMGIAVSSLDSPVQKTTNSLTLLTEDECEAADAAMTSCLRCGRCTTVCPVGLMPQLLADAVVSSDLERYEKKLYGLECIQCGCCSYICPAKRPLTQTFMRTKAEIMARKRAEAGGKS
;
A
#
# COMPACT_ATOMS: atom_id res chain seq x y z
N MET A 1 26.23 -1.74 -6.86
CA MET A 1 24.95 -2.23 -6.31
C MET A 1 24.38 -3.29 -7.25
N LYS A 2 23.85 -4.39 -6.73
CA LYS A 2 23.10 -5.37 -7.54
C LYS A 2 21.79 -4.72 -7.93
N ASN A 3 21.52 -4.56 -9.23
CA ASN A 3 20.31 -3.86 -9.70
C ASN A 3 19.00 -4.68 -9.59
N ALA A 4 19.03 -5.88 -9.04
CA ALA A 4 17.88 -6.74 -8.77
C ALA A 4 18.21 -7.84 -7.74
N PHE A 5 17.18 -8.35 -7.08
CA PHE A 5 17.23 -9.56 -6.27
C PHE A 5 17.15 -10.83 -7.15
N ARG A 6 17.28 -12.01 -6.54
CA ARG A 6 17.13 -13.31 -7.22
C ARG A 6 15.64 -13.73 -7.27
N GLY A 7 15.17 -14.28 -8.39
CA GLY A 7 13.78 -14.73 -8.56
C GLY A 7 12.88 -13.64 -9.15
N GLY A 8 11.60 -13.66 -8.78
CA GLY A 8 10.58 -12.78 -9.38
C GLY A 8 10.00 -13.34 -10.68
N ILE A 9 9.01 -12.61 -11.22
CA ILE A 9 8.30 -12.96 -12.47
C ILE A 9 8.14 -11.71 -13.35
N HIS A 10 7.78 -11.91 -14.60
CA HIS A 10 7.50 -10.84 -15.57
C HIS A 10 6.08 -11.04 -16.15
N PRO A 11 5.02 -10.70 -15.40
CA PRO A 11 3.67 -10.70 -15.96
C PRO A 11 3.51 -9.58 -16.99
N PRO A 12 2.57 -9.70 -17.95
CA PRO A 12 2.14 -8.56 -18.77
C PRO A 12 1.76 -7.39 -17.86
N ASP A 13 2.30 -6.20 -18.13
CA ASP A 13 2.19 -5.09 -17.16
C ASP A 13 0.95 -4.20 -17.37
N HIS A 14 0.37 -4.18 -18.59
CA HIS A 14 -0.84 -3.38 -18.94
C HIS A 14 -0.82 -1.93 -18.46
N LYS A 15 0.37 -1.36 -18.30
CA LYS A 15 0.56 0.03 -17.81
C LYS A 15 0.33 1.07 -18.90
N ASP A 16 0.37 0.65 -20.16
CA ASP A 16 0.02 1.45 -21.33
C ASP A 16 -1.38 2.07 -21.25
N LEU A 17 -2.31 1.39 -20.58
CA LEU A 17 -3.68 1.89 -20.39
C LEU A 17 -3.76 3.19 -19.59
N THR A 18 -2.82 3.47 -18.70
CA THR A 18 -2.94 4.57 -17.72
C THR A 18 -1.67 5.43 -17.57
N ARG A 19 -0.52 4.95 -18.07
CA ARG A 19 0.79 5.62 -17.90
C ARG A 19 0.80 7.06 -18.39
N ASP A 20 0.22 7.29 -19.57
CA ASP A 20 0.27 8.59 -20.26
C ASP A 20 -0.97 9.43 -20.02
N CYS A 21 -1.89 8.94 -19.16
CA CYS A 21 -3.07 9.69 -18.76
C CYS A 21 -2.68 10.78 -17.75
N PRO A 22 -3.08 12.03 -17.96
CA PRO A 22 -2.83 13.09 -16.98
C PRO A 22 -3.57 12.79 -15.67
N LEU A 23 -2.99 13.26 -14.55
CA LEU A 23 -3.67 13.19 -13.27
C LEU A 23 -4.96 14.02 -13.30
N GLN A 24 -6.06 13.41 -12.90
CA GLN A 24 -7.37 14.05 -12.78
C GLN A 24 -7.82 14.06 -11.32
N VAL A 25 -8.56 15.10 -10.93
CA VAL A 25 -9.18 15.19 -9.60
C VAL A 25 -10.62 14.73 -9.71
N LEU A 26 -11.03 13.80 -8.87
CA LEU A 26 -12.42 13.37 -8.75
C LEU A 26 -12.98 13.84 -7.41
N GLU A 27 -14.11 14.54 -7.49
CA GLU A 27 -14.89 14.97 -6.32
C GLU A 27 -16.07 14.02 -6.12
N ALA A 28 -16.23 13.56 -4.89
CA ALA A 28 -17.35 12.73 -4.50
C ALA A 28 -18.61 13.59 -4.35
N LYS A 29 -19.75 13.03 -4.68
CA LYS A 29 -21.08 13.71 -4.53
C LYS A 29 -21.99 13.02 -3.53
N GLY A 30 -21.74 11.73 -3.30
CA GLY A 30 -22.54 10.88 -2.45
C GLY A 30 -22.16 10.88 -0.97
N GLU A 31 -22.64 9.87 -0.25
CA GLU A 31 -22.24 9.62 1.12
C GLU A 31 -20.76 9.24 1.20
N MET A 32 -20.05 9.78 2.19
CA MET A 32 -18.67 9.43 2.47
C MET A 32 -18.60 8.50 3.66
N VAL A 33 -17.94 7.36 3.50
CA VAL A 33 -17.86 6.30 4.51
C VAL A 33 -16.43 6.15 5.01
N PHE A 34 -16.21 6.39 6.29
CA PHE A 34 -14.89 6.33 6.93
C PHE A 34 -14.81 5.15 7.89
N PRO A 35 -14.33 3.97 7.45
CA PRO A 35 -14.13 2.83 8.33
C PRO A 35 -13.11 3.16 9.42
N LEU A 36 -13.40 2.79 10.67
CA LEU A 36 -12.49 3.02 11.80
C LEU A 36 -11.24 2.11 11.74
N MET A 37 -11.23 1.11 10.88
CA MET A 37 -10.11 0.20 10.65
C MET A 37 -9.61 0.30 9.21
N GLN A 38 -8.66 1.20 8.95
CA GLN A 38 -8.01 1.43 7.64
C GLN A 38 -6.50 1.16 7.68
N HIS A 39 -5.99 0.51 8.73
CA HIS A 39 -4.57 0.32 9.00
C HIS A 39 -4.33 -0.94 9.82
N ILE A 40 -3.08 -1.36 9.93
CA ILE A 40 -2.67 -2.45 10.83
C ILE A 40 -2.67 -1.93 12.27
N GLY A 41 -3.13 -2.78 13.20
CA GLY A 41 -3.14 -2.49 14.63
C GLY A 41 -4.55 -2.35 15.19
N LYS A 42 -4.77 -1.43 16.14
CA LYS A 42 -6.06 -1.22 16.79
C LYS A 42 -6.91 -0.22 15.98
N PRO A 43 -8.22 -0.43 15.81
CA PRO A 43 -9.11 0.54 15.16
C PRO A 43 -9.00 1.93 15.79
N ALA A 44 -9.21 2.97 14.99
CA ALA A 44 -9.34 4.32 15.48
C ALA A 44 -10.61 4.49 16.32
N ARG A 45 -10.62 5.45 17.23
CA ARG A 45 -11.77 5.80 18.08
C ARG A 45 -12.48 7.03 17.52
N ALA A 46 -13.76 6.93 17.23
CA ALA A 46 -14.56 8.06 16.74
C ALA A 46 -14.57 9.23 17.74
N LEU A 47 -14.42 10.44 17.23
CA LEU A 47 -14.49 11.70 17.94
C LEU A 47 -15.81 12.43 17.70
N VAL A 48 -16.60 11.98 16.72
CA VAL A 48 -17.85 12.61 16.29
C VAL A 48 -19.04 11.68 16.50
N LYS A 49 -20.22 12.26 16.57
CA LYS A 49 -21.50 11.57 16.73
C LYS A 49 -22.49 12.04 15.66
N LYS A 50 -23.60 11.30 15.51
CA LYS A 50 -24.69 11.67 14.59
C LYS A 50 -25.14 13.12 14.82
N GLY A 51 -25.19 13.85 13.72
CA GLY A 51 -25.63 15.24 13.69
C GLY A 51 -24.50 16.27 13.77
N ASP A 52 -23.28 15.89 14.11
CA ASP A 52 -22.14 16.81 14.14
C ASP A 52 -21.79 17.31 12.73
N ALA A 53 -21.49 18.60 12.60
CA ALA A 53 -20.93 19.17 11.39
C ALA A 53 -19.45 18.85 11.32
N VAL A 54 -18.93 18.54 10.12
CA VAL A 54 -17.54 18.21 9.86
C VAL A 54 -17.02 18.96 8.64
N LEU A 55 -15.70 19.19 8.63
CA LEU A 55 -14.99 19.91 7.57
C LEU A 55 -13.88 19.06 6.98
N VAL A 56 -13.43 19.39 5.76
CA VAL A 56 -12.30 18.71 5.12
C VAL A 56 -11.03 18.89 5.96
N GLY A 57 -10.34 17.78 6.22
CA GLY A 57 -9.11 17.76 7.02
C GLY A 57 -9.37 17.78 8.55
N GLN A 58 -10.61 17.88 9.00
CA GLN A 58 -10.94 17.72 10.40
C GLN A 58 -10.72 16.28 10.86
N LEU A 59 -10.05 16.09 12.00
CA LEU A 59 -9.91 14.77 12.63
C LEU A 59 -11.27 14.30 13.15
N ILE A 60 -11.82 13.23 12.57
CA ILE A 60 -13.10 12.62 12.95
C ILE A 60 -12.95 11.34 13.77
N ALA A 61 -11.77 10.74 13.74
CA ALA A 61 -11.41 9.65 14.64
C ALA A 61 -9.92 9.73 14.98
N GLU A 62 -9.57 9.46 16.22
CA GLU A 62 -8.19 9.49 16.72
C GLU A 62 -7.57 8.10 16.83
N ALA A 63 -6.24 8.04 16.82
CA ALA A 63 -5.50 6.80 17.04
C ALA A 63 -5.77 6.26 18.46
N ASP A 64 -6.13 4.97 18.58
CA ASP A 64 -6.38 4.30 19.85
C ASP A 64 -5.28 3.28 20.15
N GLY A 65 -4.15 3.78 20.62
CA GLY A 65 -2.99 2.99 21.01
C GLY A 65 -1.74 3.25 20.17
N PRO A 66 -0.62 2.56 20.47
CA PRO A 66 0.67 2.84 19.85
C PRO A 66 0.72 2.46 18.35
N VAL A 67 0.00 1.40 17.95
CA VAL A 67 -0.13 1.01 16.54
C VAL A 67 -1.58 1.26 16.13
N SER A 68 -1.87 2.50 15.78
CA SER A 68 -3.16 3.00 15.30
C SER A 68 -2.94 4.29 14.54
N ALA A 69 -3.90 4.75 13.75
CA ALA A 69 -3.82 6.01 13.00
C ALA A 69 -5.16 6.73 13.00
N GLY A 70 -5.13 8.04 13.17
CA GLY A 70 -6.31 8.90 13.09
C GLY A 70 -6.92 8.92 11.69
N ILE A 71 -8.16 9.41 11.58
CA ILE A 71 -8.90 9.53 10.33
C ILE A 71 -9.38 10.97 10.20
N ALA A 72 -8.96 11.63 9.13
CA ALA A 72 -9.43 12.96 8.76
C ALA A 72 -10.62 12.85 7.80
N CYS A 73 -11.58 13.74 7.93
CA CYS A 73 -12.70 13.85 7.01
C CYS A 73 -12.23 14.37 5.65
N SER A 74 -12.68 13.76 4.58
CA SER A 74 -12.33 14.17 3.21
C SER A 74 -13.35 15.08 2.55
N CYS A 75 -14.49 15.31 3.19
CA CYS A 75 -15.57 16.20 2.74
C CYS A 75 -15.98 17.16 3.85
N SER A 76 -16.75 18.19 3.52
CA SER A 76 -17.57 18.92 4.49
C SER A 76 -19.01 18.39 4.48
N GLY A 77 -19.72 18.57 5.58
CA GLY A 77 -21.09 18.08 5.69
C GLY A 77 -21.49 17.72 7.12
N LYS A 78 -22.36 16.72 7.24
CA LYS A 78 -22.93 16.32 8.53
C LYS A 78 -22.81 14.81 8.76
N VAL A 79 -22.41 14.42 9.96
CA VAL A 79 -22.37 13.00 10.35
C VAL A 79 -23.79 12.44 10.35
N LYS A 80 -24.09 11.52 9.46
CA LYS A 80 -25.39 10.87 9.28
C LYS A 80 -25.62 9.79 10.33
N VAL A 81 -24.62 8.91 10.49
CA VAL A 81 -24.71 7.76 11.39
C VAL A 81 -23.31 7.14 11.63
N LEU A 82 -23.17 6.41 12.74
CA LEU A 82 -22.06 5.49 12.98
C LEU A 82 -22.67 4.08 12.90
N GLU A 83 -22.19 3.27 11.95
CA GLU A 83 -22.70 1.90 11.72
C GLU A 83 -21.66 1.02 11.05
N LYS A 84 -21.90 -0.28 11.02
CA LYS A 84 -21.04 -1.20 10.28
C LYS A 84 -21.26 -1.10 8.78
N ARG A 85 -20.19 -0.86 8.05
CA ARG A 85 -20.17 -0.86 6.58
C ARG A 85 -19.20 -1.91 6.04
N ARG A 86 -19.52 -2.45 4.87
CA ARG A 86 -18.63 -3.38 4.17
C ARG A 86 -17.42 -2.62 3.63
N VAL A 87 -16.23 -3.20 3.83
CA VAL A 87 -14.96 -2.66 3.33
C VAL A 87 -14.37 -3.54 2.24
N GLN A 88 -13.33 -3.07 1.57
CA GLN A 88 -12.71 -3.71 0.39
C GLN A 88 -12.37 -5.20 0.56
N ASN A 89 -12.08 -5.69 1.77
CA ASN A 89 -11.80 -7.10 2.05
C ASN A 89 -13.05 -7.92 2.45
N GLY A 90 -14.24 -7.36 2.24
CA GLY A 90 -15.53 -8.00 2.52
C GLY A 90 -15.98 -7.98 3.98
N ARG A 91 -15.16 -7.49 4.91
CA ARG A 91 -15.51 -7.40 6.35
C ARG A 91 -16.50 -6.25 6.60
N MET A 92 -17.32 -6.43 7.65
CA MET A 92 -18.15 -5.37 8.20
C MET A 92 -17.36 -4.66 9.31
N VAL A 93 -17.14 -3.35 9.13
CA VAL A 93 -16.32 -2.52 10.03
C VAL A 93 -17.12 -1.32 10.49
N GLU A 94 -17.06 -1.00 11.80
CA GLU A 94 -17.62 0.25 12.33
C GLU A 94 -17.07 1.44 11.54
N SER A 95 -17.97 2.29 11.06
CA SER A 95 -17.67 3.38 10.14
C SER A 95 -18.44 4.63 10.51
N ILE A 96 -17.82 5.79 10.29
CA ILE A 96 -18.48 7.08 10.33
C ILE A 96 -19.03 7.34 8.93
N VAL A 97 -20.32 7.62 8.81
CA VAL A 97 -20.96 7.98 7.54
C VAL A 97 -21.28 9.47 7.56
N VAL A 98 -20.80 10.19 6.57
CA VAL A 98 -21.00 11.64 6.41
C VAL A 98 -21.84 11.91 5.19
N GLU A 99 -22.89 12.71 5.35
CA GLU A 99 -23.64 13.30 4.24
C GLU A 99 -22.84 14.49 3.72
N ASN A 100 -22.27 14.32 2.52
CA ASN A 100 -21.44 15.32 1.86
C ASN A 100 -22.32 16.49 1.37
N ASP A 101 -21.95 17.73 1.73
CA ASP A 101 -22.65 18.94 1.29
C ASP A 101 -22.18 19.46 -0.08
N GLY A 102 -21.12 18.86 -0.65
CA GLY A 102 -20.53 19.25 -1.92
C GLY A 102 -19.76 20.57 -1.91
N LEU A 103 -19.61 21.21 -0.76
CA LEU A 103 -18.90 22.50 -0.64
C LEU A 103 -17.41 22.34 -0.37
N TYR A 104 -16.98 21.21 0.18
CA TYR A 104 -15.58 20.90 0.50
C TYR A 104 -14.88 21.98 1.33
N THR A 105 -15.62 22.59 2.26
CA THR A 105 -15.07 23.61 3.16
C THR A 105 -13.94 23.06 4.00
N LEU A 106 -12.75 23.69 3.92
CA LEU A 106 -11.57 23.27 4.66
C LEU A 106 -11.67 23.60 6.14
N SER A 107 -11.16 22.71 6.98
CA SER A 107 -10.89 23.01 8.38
C SER A 107 -9.76 24.04 8.50
N GLY A 108 -9.80 24.87 9.54
CA GLY A 108 -8.81 25.96 9.70
C GLY A 108 -7.37 25.49 9.70
N GLY A 109 -6.53 26.15 8.92
CA GLY A 109 -5.09 25.87 8.82
C GLY A 109 -4.70 24.74 7.86
N VAL A 110 -5.65 23.99 7.29
CA VAL A 110 -5.37 22.96 6.28
C VAL A 110 -4.89 23.64 4.98
N GLY A 111 -3.82 23.13 4.38
CA GLY A 111 -3.21 23.69 3.17
C GLY A 111 -2.36 24.94 3.39
N VAL A 112 -2.21 25.42 4.63
CA VAL A 112 -1.35 26.57 4.96
C VAL A 112 0.10 26.11 5.15
N ARG A 113 1.00 26.67 4.37
CA ARG A 113 2.43 26.35 4.44
C ARG A 113 3.02 26.76 5.80
N GLN A 114 3.77 25.85 6.37
CA GLN A 114 4.43 25.97 7.66
C GLN A 114 5.90 26.36 7.50
N ASP A 115 6.45 27.09 8.45
CA ASP A 115 7.90 27.27 8.56
C ASP A 115 8.53 25.98 9.12
N LEU A 116 9.52 25.45 8.37
CA LEU A 116 10.21 24.22 8.70
C LEU A 116 11.69 24.42 9.07
N GLN A 117 12.17 25.65 9.17
CA GLN A 117 13.61 25.91 9.37
C GLN A 117 14.11 25.26 10.67
N GLU A 118 13.38 25.45 11.77
CA GLU A 118 13.75 24.96 13.09
C GLU A 118 12.78 23.88 13.63
N ILE A 119 12.08 23.18 12.74
CA ILE A 119 11.13 22.15 13.18
C ILE A 119 11.85 21.02 13.92
N ALA A 120 11.44 20.76 15.16
CA ALA A 120 11.97 19.66 15.97
C ALA A 120 11.56 18.28 15.41
N VAL A 121 12.43 17.28 15.57
CA VAL A 121 12.15 15.89 15.14
C VAL A 121 10.85 15.34 15.75
N SER A 122 10.63 15.60 17.06
CA SER A 122 9.40 15.21 17.75
C SER A 122 8.14 15.82 17.12
N GLU A 123 8.25 17.05 16.62
CA GLU A 123 7.15 17.74 15.96
C GLU A 123 6.86 17.14 14.57
N ILE A 124 7.90 16.75 13.82
CA ILE A 124 7.71 16.02 12.53
C ILE A 124 6.92 14.73 12.78
N ILE A 125 7.34 13.92 13.75
CA ILE A 125 6.69 12.66 14.09
C ILE A 125 5.26 12.89 14.57
N ARG A 126 5.05 13.91 15.40
CA ARG A 126 3.72 14.29 15.90
C ARG A 126 2.78 14.67 14.76
N ARG A 127 3.21 15.54 13.83
CA ARG A 127 2.38 15.94 12.68
C ARG A 127 2.05 14.75 11.79
N VAL A 128 2.99 13.86 11.52
CA VAL A 128 2.75 12.62 10.75
C VAL A 128 1.72 11.73 11.44
N ARG A 129 1.76 11.60 12.78
CA ARG A 129 0.80 10.84 13.56
C ARG A 129 -0.59 11.49 13.51
N ASP A 130 -0.66 12.79 13.80
CA ASP A 130 -1.91 13.54 13.92
C ASP A 130 -2.61 13.67 12.54
N ALA A 131 -1.82 13.73 11.47
CA ALA A 131 -2.32 13.67 10.09
C ALA A 131 -2.82 12.28 9.66
N GLY A 132 -2.67 11.26 10.51
CA GLY A 132 -3.14 9.90 10.23
C GLY A 132 -2.43 9.21 9.08
N ILE A 133 -1.14 9.53 8.83
CA ILE A 133 -0.37 8.96 7.73
C ILE A 133 -0.09 7.47 7.97
N VAL A 134 -0.43 6.65 6.99
CA VAL A 134 -0.15 5.21 6.95
C VAL A 134 0.59 4.84 5.67
N GLY A 135 1.13 3.62 5.61
CA GLY A 135 1.80 3.13 4.41
C GLY A 135 0.81 2.94 3.25
N LEU A 136 0.92 3.77 2.22
CA LEU A 136 0.04 3.78 1.04
C LEU A 136 0.38 2.68 0.00
N GLY A 137 1.37 1.85 0.27
CA GLY A 137 1.74 0.70 -0.57
C GLY A 137 0.89 -0.56 -0.34
N GLY A 138 -0.27 -0.45 0.33
CA GLY A 138 -1.24 -1.53 0.55
C GLY A 138 -1.29 -2.09 1.98
N ALA A 139 -0.19 -2.12 2.73
CA ALA A 139 -0.16 -2.73 4.08
C ALA A 139 -0.78 -1.83 5.18
N GLY A 140 -0.82 -0.52 4.99
CA GLY A 140 -1.46 0.41 5.93
C GLY A 140 -0.78 0.49 7.30
N PHE A 141 0.52 0.25 7.42
CA PHE A 141 1.20 0.37 8.71
C PHE A 141 1.36 1.85 9.09
N PRO A 142 1.03 2.25 10.34
CA PRO A 142 1.13 3.64 10.78
C PRO A 142 2.55 4.20 10.63
N THR A 143 2.68 5.30 9.89
CA THR A 143 4.00 5.83 9.47
C THR A 143 4.79 6.39 10.66
N HIS A 144 4.13 7.03 11.63
CA HIS A 144 4.79 7.56 12.84
C HIS A 144 5.51 6.46 13.64
N VAL A 145 5.02 5.21 13.61
CA VAL A 145 5.68 4.08 14.27
C VAL A 145 6.97 3.72 13.54
N LYS A 146 6.98 3.70 12.20
CA LYS A 146 8.21 3.51 11.40
C LYS A 146 9.23 4.63 11.62
N LEU A 147 8.77 5.86 11.89
CA LEU A 147 9.62 7.00 12.17
C LEU A 147 10.14 7.03 13.63
N SER A 148 9.71 6.10 14.48
CA SER A 148 10.09 6.04 15.90
C SER A 148 10.71 4.68 16.27
N PRO A 149 11.78 4.21 15.56
CA PRO A 149 12.46 2.99 15.95
C PRO A 149 13.21 3.19 17.28
N GLN A 150 13.52 2.09 17.97
CA GLN A 150 14.25 2.15 19.26
C GLN A 150 15.63 2.83 19.15
N ASN A 151 16.30 2.67 18.00
CA ASN A 151 17.61 3.27 17.76
C ASN A 151 17.62 4.03 16.42
N PRO A 152 17.19 5.30 16.37
CA PRO A 152 17.18 6.11 15.15
C PRO A 152 18.59 6.33 14.56
N GLU A 153 19.60 6.39 15.39
CA GLU A 153 21.03 6.57 15.00
C GLU A 153 21.58 5.37 14.20
N ALA A 154 20.99 4.19 14.36
CA ALA A 154 21.39 2.99 13.64
C ALA A 154 20.85 2.94 12.19
N ILE A 155 19.91 3.79 11.84
CA ILE A 155 19.34 3.83 10.50
C ILE A 155 20.38 4.40 9.53
N ARG A 156 20.67 3.63 8.46
CA ARG A 156 21.65 3.97 7.41
C ARG A 156 20.96 4.34 6.09
N TYR A 157 19.79 3.80 5.84
CA TYR A 157 19.04 4.05 4.60
C TYR A 157 17.59 4.38 4.88
N VAL A 158 17.12 5.47 4.27
CA VAL A 158 15.69 5.78 4.13
C VAL A 158 15.34 5.63 2.65
N ILE A 159 14.54 4.62 2.32
CA ILE A 159 14.27 4.23 0.94
C ILE A 159 12.85 4.63 0.56
N ALA A 160 12.72 5.54 -0.40
CA ALA A 160 11.47 5.86 -1.06
C ALA A 160 11.24 4.87 -2.21
N ASN A 161 10.21 4.03 -2.07
CA ASN A 161 9.90 2.94 -2.98
C ASN A 161 9.02 3.41 -4.13
N GLY A 162 9.66 3.66 -5.27
CA GLY A 162 9.06 3.99 -6.56
C GLY A 162 9.07 2.82 -7.57
N SER A 163 9.27 1.57 -7.10
CA SER A 163 9.36 0.40 -8.00
C SER A 163 8.07 0.13 -8.75
N GLU A 164 6.91 0.18 -8.04
CA GLU A 164 5.56 -0.04 -8.60
C GLU A 164 5.51 -1.20 -9.60
N CYS A 165 5.85 -2.41 -9.09
CA CYS A 165 6.02 -3.59 -9.93
C CYS A 165 4.73 -4.37 -10.22
N GLU A 166 3.61 -4.03 -9.56
CA GLU A 166 2.29 -4.62 -9.87
C GLU A 166 1.83 -4.21 -11.26
N PRO A 167 1.25 -5.13 -12.05
CA PRO A 167 0.57 -4.78 -13.30
C PRO A 167 -0.58 -3.79 -13.11
N TYR A 168 -0.92 -3.06 -14.14
CA TYR A 168 -1.94 -2.00 -14.24
C TYR A 168 -1.63 -0.72 -13.45
N LEU A 169 -0.88 -0.76 -12.36
CA LEU A 169 -0.66 0.39 -11.47
C LEU A 169 0.36 1.36 -12.05
N THR A 170 -0.02 2.64 -12.09
CA THR A 170 0.82 3.76 -12.55
C THR A 170 0.71 5.01 -11.66
N ALA A 171 -0.04 4.93 -10.56
CA ALA A 171 -0.25 6.05 -9.63
C ALA A 171 1.06 6.59 -9.04
N VAL A 172 2.02 5.72 -8.71
CA VAL A 172 3.33 6.10 -8.17
C VAL A 172 4.21 6.73 -9.25
N ASP A 173 4.18 6.20 -10.48
CA ASP A 173 4.84 6.81 -11.65
C ASP A 173 4.32 8.22 -11.87
N GLN A 174 2.99 8.37 -11.95
CA GLN A 174 2.33 9.66 -12.14
C GLN A 174 2.68 10.65 -11.02
N LEU A 175 2.71 10.20 -9.76
CA LEU A 175 3.06 11.04 -8.62
C LEU A 175 4.50 11.56 -8.71
N MET A 176 5.46 10.71 -9.06
CA MET A 176 6.86 11.09 -9.23
C MET A 176 7.08 12.06 -10.40
N ARG A 177 6.27 11.97 -11.46
CA ARG A 177 6.33 12.87 -12.62
C ARG A 177 5.69 14.23 -12.31
N THR A 178 4.61 14.25 -11.53
CA THR A 178 3.81 15.46 -11.28
C THR A 178 4.33 16.27 -10.09
N TYR A 179 4.79 15.60 -9.03
CA TYR A 179 5.18 16.24 -7.76
C TYR A 179 6.57 15.78 -7.26
N PRO A 180 7.61 15.79 -8.12
CA PRO A 180 8.92 15.26 -7.74
C PRO A 180 9.56 16.04 -6.58
N GLU A 181 9.42 17.38 -6.55
CA GLU A 181 9.94 18.25 -5.49
C GLU A 181 9.30 17.90 -4.14
N THR A 182 7.97 17.74 -4.08
CA THR A 182 7.24 17.39 -2.86
C THR A 182 7.70 16.03 -2.31
N VAL A 183 7.95 15.06 -3.20
CA VAL A 183 8.48 13.75 -2.78
C VAL A 183 9.89 13.89 -2.19
N ILE A 184 10.76 14.70 -2.80
CA ILE A 184 12.12 14.93 -2.29
C ILE A 184 12.09 15.67 -0.95
N GLU A 185 11.23 16.67 -0.78
CA GLU A 185 11.06 17.38 0.49
C GLU A 185 10.54 16.43 1.58
N GLY A 186 9.55 15.58 1.28
CA GLY A 186 9.07 14.56 2.22
C GLY A 186 10.18 13.59 2.65
N LEU A 187 11.03 13.16 1.72
CA LEU A 187 12.19 12.32 2.04
C LEU A 187 13.23 13.10 2.87
N SER A 188 13.43 14.38 2.59
CA SER A 188 14.30 15.26 3.35
C SER A 188 13.84 15.43 4.79
N LEU A 189 12.52 15.56 5.02
CA LEU A 189 11.92 15.58 6.36
C LEU A 189 12.17 14.26 7.12
N MET A 190 12.06 13.12 6.45
CA MET A 190 12.41 11.82 7.06
C MET A 190 13.90 11.75 7.43
N LEU A 191 14.79 12.31 6.61
CA LEU A 191 16.22 12.34 6.88
C LEU A 191 16.60 13.26 8.06
N ARG A 192 15.74 14.20 8.47
CA ARG A 192 15.92 14.94 9.74
C ARG A 192 15.70 14.03 10.95
N VAL A 193 14.79 13.04 10.83
CA VAL A 193 14.54 12.06 11.89
C VAL A 193 15.71 11.08 12.02
N PHE A 194 16.42 10.79 10.92
CA PHE A 194 17.51 9.83 10.85
C PHE A 194 18.82 10.51 10.42
N PRO A 195 19.58 11.10 11.36
CA PRO A 195 20.73 11.96 11.04
C PRO A 195 21.84 11.24 10.28
N ASN A 196 22.04 9.95 10.54
CA ASN A 196 23.10 9.13 9.92
C ASN A 196 22.66 8.44 8.61
N ALA A 197 21.42 8.62 8.18
CA ALA A 197 20.87 7.93 7.03
C ALA A 197 21.13 8.67 5.70
N GLN A 198 21.27 7.87 4.63
CA GLN A 198 21.18 8.33 3.24
C GLN A 198 19.76 8.08 2.71
N GLY A 199 19.21 9.02 1.98
CA GLY A 199 17.96 8.88 1.26
C GLY A 199 18.18 8.22 -0.09
N VAL A 200 17.37 7.23 -0.41
CA VAL A 200 17.42 6.55 -1.71
C VAL A 200 16.03 6.54 -2.32
N VAL A 201 15.88 7.14 -3.49
CA VAL A 201 14.66 6.99 -4.30
C VAL A 201 14.91 5.87 -5.30
N ALA A 202 14.19 4.76 -5.15
CA ALA A 202 14.34 3.60 -6.02
C ALA A 202 13.21 3.57 -7.06
N VAL A 203 13.55 3.83 -8.32
CA VAL A 203 12.62 3.96 -9.44
C VAL A 203 12.76 2.77 -10.39
N GLY A 204 11.65 2.15 -10.80
CA GLY A 204 11.67 1.08 -11.80
C GLY A 204 12.26 1.56 -13.14
N ASP A 205 13.07 0.71 -13.79
CA ASP A 205 13.73 1.05 -15.06
C ASP A 205 12.77 1.21 -16.24
N ASN A 206 11.50 0.82 -16.07
CA ASN A 206 10.39 1.09 -17.00
C ASN A 206 9.77 2.50 -16.85
N LYS A 207 10.33 3.39 -16.00
CA LYS A 207 9.83 4.74 -15.69
C LYS A 207 10.90 5.81 -15.97
N PRO A 208 11.33 6.01 -17.23
CA PRO A 208 12.44 6.92 -17.54
C PRO A 208 12.14 8.38 -17.21
N GLU A 209 10.90 8.82 -17.41
CA GLU A 209 10.47 10.21 -17.13
C GLU A 209 10.44 10.50 -15.64
N ALA A 210 9.83 9.61 -14.84
CA ALA A 210 9.83 9.71 -13.38
C ALA A 210 11.26 9.70 -12.82
N PHE A 211 12.13 8.83 -13.36
CA PHE A 211 13.52 8.80 -12.97
C PHE A 211 14.22 10.14 -13.23
N SER A 212 14.04 10.72 -14.41
CA SER A 212 14.61 12.02 -14.79
C SER A 212 14.08 13.15 -13.91
N ALA A 213 12.77 13.20 -13.66
CA ALA A 213 12.14 14.19 -12.79
C ALA A 213 12.67 14.11 -11.35
N MET A 214 12.74 12.89 -10.79
CA MET A 214 13.26 12.68 -9.45
C MET A 214 14.76 13.03 -9.33
N GLN A 215 15.59 12.71 -10.35
CA GLN A 215 16.99 13.11 -10.37
C GLN A 215 17.17 14.64 -10.37
N LYS A 216 16.37 15.34 -11.16
CA LYS A 216 16.38 16.80 -11.21
C LYS A 216 16.00 17.40 -9.86
N ALA A 217 14.90 16.93 -9.26
CA ALA A 217 14.45 17.40 -7.95
C ALA A 217 15.47 17.11 -6.83
N ALA A 218 16.15 15.97 -6.89
CA ALA A 218 17.13 15.57 -5.87
C ALA A 218 18.49 16.31 -6.00
N SER A 219 18.73 17.05 -7.08
CA SER A 219 20.06 17.62 -7.42
C SER A 219 20.65 18.55 -6.34
N SER A 220 19.80 19.25 -5.60
CA SER A 220 20.19 20.14 -4.49
C SER A 220 20.26 19.44 -3.12
N HIS A 221 20.02 18.13 -3.05
CA HIS A 221 19.92 17.37 -1.81
C HIS A 221 21.05 16.33 -1.70
N PRO A 222 22.22 16.67 -1.14
CA PRO A 222 23.42 15.82 -1.17
C PRO A 222 23.27 14.49 -0.45
N ARG A 223 22.29 14.37 0.45
CA ARG A 223 21.97 13.12 1.16
C ARG A 223 20.97 12.23 0.42
N ILE A 224 20.48 12.63 -0.77
CA ILE A 224 19.47 11.89 -1.52
C ILE A 224 20.05 11.43 -2.85
N THR A 225 19.95 10.14 -3.13
CA THR A 225 20.35 9.51 -4.40
C THR A 225 19.16 8.86 -5.07
N VAL A 226 19.02 9.05 -6.37
CA VAL A 226 17.99 8.39 -7.18
C VAL A 226 18.64 7.25 -7.96
N ILE A 227 18.12 6.04 -7.82
CA ILE A 227 18.63 4.85 -8.49
C ILE A 227 17.58 4.16 -9.35
N LYS A 228 18.02 3.54 -10.45
CA LYS A 228 17.18 2.62 -11.22
C LYS A 228 17.22 1.23 -10.62
N VAL A 229 16.05 0.60 -10.46
CA VAL A 229 15.91 -0.80 -10.09
C VAL A 229 15.22 -1.54 -11.23
N LYS A 230 15.55 -2.83 -11.42
CA LYS A 230 14.94 -3.61 -12.49
C LYS A 230 13.45 -3.80 -12.27
N THR A 231 12.69 -3.68 -13.33
CA THR A 231 11.26 -3.99 -13.36
C THR A 231 11.08 -5.50 -13.40
N VAL A 232 11.11 -6.09 -12.22
CA VAL A 232 10.79 -7.49 -11.97
C VAL A 232 9.73 -7.51 -10.88
N TYR A 233 8.64 -8.25 -11.09
CA TYR A 233 7.63 -8.36 -10.06
C TYR A 233 8.19 -9.00 -8.79
N GLY A 234 7.94 -8.35 -7.65
CA GLY A 234 8.55 -8.59 -6.36
C GLY A 234 9.60 -7.54 -5.96
N GLN A 235 10.12 -6.72 -6.90
CA GLN A 235 11.08 -5.66 -6.58
C GLN A 235 10.52 -4.61 -5.61
N GLY A 236 9.20 -4.35 -5.67
CA GLY A 236 8.50 -3.43 -4.76
C GLY A 236 8.31 -3.98 -3.34
N CYS A 237 8.59 -5.26 -3.09
CA CYS A 237 8.57 -5.81 -1.73
C CYS A 237 9.72 -5.20 -0.89
N GLU A 238 9.40 -4.74 0.32
CA GLU A 238 10.33 -4.07 1.23
C GLU A 238 11.65 -4.84 1.41
N LYS A 239 11.59 -6.16 1.63
CA LYS A 239 12.77 -7.01 1.78
C LYS A 239 13.65 -7.05 0.52
N MET A 240 13.01 -7.19 -0.65
CA MET A 240 13.72 -7.27 -1.92
C MET A 240 14.36 -5.94 -2.29
N LEU A 241 13.68 -4.85 -1.95
CA LEU A 241 14.20 -3.52 -2.16
C LEU A 241 15.40 -3.23 -1.26
N ILE A 242 15.35 -3.61 0.01
CA ILE A 242 16.49 -3.51 0.94
C ILE A 242 17.66 -4.35 0.44
N GLU A 243 17.42 -5.58 -0.02
CA GLU A 243 18.51 -6.40 -0.62
C GLU A 243 19.12 -5.71 -1.85
N THR A 244 18.31 -5.10 -2.69
CA THR A 244 18.79 -4.42 -3.89
C THR A 244 19.58 -3.15 -3.56
N VAL A 245 19.12 -2.33 -2.61
CA VAL A 245 19.71 -1.04 -2.25
C VAL A 245 20.91 -1.21 -1.30
N ALA A 246 20.75 -1.98 -0.24
CA ALA A 246 21.71 -2.10 0.84
C ALA A 246 22.52 -3.41 0.80
N GLY A 247 22.14 -4.40 -0.02
CA GLY A 247 22.78 -5.72 -0.06
C GLY A 247 22.46 -6.61 1.15
N ILE A 248 21.49 -6.24 1.96
CA ILE A 248 21.17 -6.91 3.23
C ILE A 248 19.99 -7.88 3.03
N ARG A 249 20.20 -9.12 3.48
CA ARG A 249 19.15 -10.13 3.67
C ARG A 249 18.91 -10.36 5.14
N TYR A 250 17.66 -10.45 5.55
CA TYR A 250 17.27 -10.64 6.94
C TYR A 250 16.05 -11.55 7.07
N PRO A 251 15.88 -12.31 8.17
CA PRO A 251 14.76 -13.21 8.38
C PRO A 251 13.43 -12.46 8.54
N ALA A 252 12.29 -13.17 8.35
CA ALA A 252 10.96 -12.59 8.42
C ALA A 252 10.60 -12.06 9.84
N ALA A 253 11.26 -12.58 10.86
CA ALA A 253 11.03 -12.15 12.24
C ALA A 253 11.64 -10.77 12.56
N MET A 254 12.62 -10.30 11.78
CA MET A 254 13.25 -9.00 11.96
C MET A 254 12.51 -7.90 11.21
N LEU A 255 12.53 -6.70 11.75
CA LEU A 255 12.01 -5.50 11.10
C LEU A 255 13.12 -4.79 10.29
N PRO A 256 12.76 -4.05 9.23
CA PRO A 256 13.71 -3.24 8.44
C PRO A 256 14.58 -2.31 9.29
N ALA A 257 14.03 -1.70 10.33
CA ALA A 257 14.74 -0.81 11.23
C ALA A 257 15.88 -1.52 12.00
N GLU A 258 15.73 -2.81 12.33
CA GLU A 258 16.75 -3.60 13.02
C GLU A 258 17.96 -3.89 12.13
N VAL A 259 17.78 -3.77 10.80
CA VAL A 259 18.88 -3.88 9.82
C VAL A 259 19.27 -2.51 9.24
N GLY A 260 18.91 -1.44 9.93
CA GLY A 260 19.31 -0.07 9.59
C GLY A 260 18.59 0.53 8.39
N CYS A 261 17.39 0.06 8.04
CA CYS A 261 16.65 0.53 6.89
C CYS A 261 15.22 0.96 7.26
N ILE A 262 14.76 2.06 6.66
CA ILE A 262 13.34 2.46 6.66
C ILE A 262 12.89 2.51 5.21
N VAL A 263 11.78 1.87 4.90
CA VAL A 263 11.18 1.87 3.55
C VAL A 263 9.80 2.48 3.59
N GLN A 264 9.53 3.44 2.70
CA GLN A 264 8.21 4.04 2.52
C GLN A 264 7.84 4.08 1.04
N ASN A 265 6.56 3.87 0.73
CA ASN A 265 6.04 4.10 -0.60
C ASN A 265 6.14 5.58 -0.98
N ILE A 266 6.34 5.92 -2.25
CA ILE A 266 6.41 7.30 -2.75
C ILE A 266 5.18 8.11 -2.33
N GLY A 267 3.97 7.54 -2.41
CA GLY A 267 2.75 8.22 -1.95
C GLY A 267 2.78 8.55 -0.46
N THR A 268 3.37 7.68 0.36
CA THR A 268 3.54 7.95 1.80
C THR A 268 4.55 9.08 2.03
N VAL A 269 5.66 9.09 1.28
CA VAL A 269 6.66 10.16 1.36
C VAL A 269 6.06 11.51 0.96
N TYR A 270 5.27 11.54 -0.12
CA TYR A 270 4.49 12.71 -0.53
C TYR A 270 3.55 13.17 0.60
N ALA A 271 2.78 12.26 1.19
CA ALA A 271 1.84 12.57 2.26
C ALA A 271 2.54 13.11 3.52
N ILE A 272 3.78 12.68 3.81
CA ILE A 272 4.60 13.25 4.92
C ILE A 272 4.88 14.73 4.67
N ASP A 273 5.27 15.13 3.46
CA ASP A 273 5.45 16.55 3.15
C ASP A 273 4.15 17.32 3.32
N ARG A 274 3.05 16.83 2.74
CA ARG A 274 1.74 17.48 2.85
C ARG A 274 1.31 17.69 4.30
N ALA A 275 1.54 16.67 5.16
CA ALA A 275 1.21 16.75 6.58
C ALA A 275 2.10 17.74 7.34
N VAL A 276 3.41 17.71 7.09
CA VAL A 276 4.37 18.47 7.90
C VAL A 276 4.52 19.91 7.38
N ALA A 277 4.63 20.08 6.05
CA ALA A 277 4.85 21.39 5.45
C ALA A 277 3.57 22.17 5.16
N TRP A 278 2.43 21.49 4.99
CA TRP A 278 1.17 22.14 4.59
C TRP A 278 0.01 21.89 5.55
N ASN A 279 0.28 21.27 6.70
CA ASN A 279 -0.75 20.94 7.69
C ASN A 279 -1.97 20.22 7.07
N GLU A 280 -1.70 19.37 6.08
CA GLU A 280 -2.72 18.66 5.31
C GLU A 280 -2.77 17.19 5.74
N PRO A 281 -3.78 16.76 6.51
CA PRO A 281 -3.94 15.37 6.89
C PRO A 281 -4.19 14.46 5.68
N LEU A 282 -4.00 13.15 5.87
CA LEU A 282 -4.31 12.17 4.85
C LEU A 282 -5.84 11.99 4.74
N PHE A 283 -6.45 12.63 3.77
CA PHE A 283 -7.87 12.51 3.43
C PHE A 283 -8.08 12.27 1.93
N SER A 284 -7.02 12.30 1.14
CA SER A 284 -7.04 12.04 -0.30
C SER A 284 -5.71 11.45 -0.75
N HIS A 285 -5.72 10.68 -1.82
CA HIS A 285 -4.50 10.12 -2.41
C HIS A 285 -4.70 9.81 -3.89
N ILE A 286 -3.60 9.55 -4.61
CA ILE A 286 -3.66 9.16 -6.01
C ILE A 286 -3.81 7.64 -6.09
N LEU A 287 -4.80 7.18 -6.86
CA LEU A 287 -4.97 5.78 -7.21
C LEU A 287 -5.05 5.59 -8.73
N THR A 288 -4.74 4.39 -9.20
CA THR A 288 -4.98 3.98 -10.58
C THR A 288 -6.34 3.30 -10.68
N LEU A 289 -7.22 3.80 -11.54
CA LEU A 289 -8.41 3.10 -12.00
C LEU A 289 -8.07 2.46 -13.36
N GLY A 290 -8.07 1.14 -13.44
CA GLY A 290 -7.63 0.42 -14.64
C GLY A 290 -8.45 -0.84 -14.91
N GLY A 291 -7.98 -1.61 -15.90
CA GLY A 291 -8.66 -2.81 -16.37
C GLY A 291 -9.37 -2.59 -17.69
N ASP A 292 -9.80 -3.69 -18.28
CA ASP A 292 -10.42 -3.72 -19.62
C ASP A 292 -11.90 -3.32 -19.63
N ALA A 293 -12.55 -3.32 -18.46
CA ALA A 293 -13.94 -2.93 -18.29
C ALA A 293 -14.18 -1.41 -18.16
N VAL A 294 -13.12 -0.62 -17.86
CA VAL A 294 -13.26 0.83 -17.55
C VAL A 294 -13.29 1.64 -18.83
N GLU A 295 -14.22 2.61 -18.93
CA GLU A 295 -14.34 3.50 -20.10
C GLU A 295 -13.12 4.44 -20.18
N LYS A 296 -12.76 5.09 -19.07
CA LYS A 296 -11.62 6.01 -19.00
C LYS A 296 -10.64 5.55 -17.92
N PRO A 297 -9.76 4.58 -18.23
CA PRO A 297 -8.70 4.22 -17.31
C PRO A 297 -7.74 5.40 -17.11
N GLY A 298 -7.18 5.55 -15.89
CA GLY A 298 -6.32 6.69 -15.59
C GLY A 298 -5.85 6.72 -14.15
N ASN A 299 -5.13 7.80 -13.81
CA ASN A 299 -4.69 8.08 -12.46
C ASN A 299 -5.52 9.24 -11.88
N TYR A 300 -6.11 9.02 -10.75
CA TYR A 300 -7.07 9.93 -10.14
C TYR A 300 -6.67 10.31 -8.72
N LEU A 301 -6.69 11.60 -8.41
CA LEU A 301 -6.70 12.08 -7.04
C LEU A 301 -8.11 11.93 -6.50
N VAL A 302 -8.28 11.04 -5.54
CA VAL A 302 -9.58 10.67 -4.98
C VAL A 302 -9.65 10.99 -3.49
N ARG A 303 -10.85 11.14 -2.98
CA ARG A 303 -11.11 11.38 -1.56
C ARG A 303 -11.39 10.06 -0.83
N ASP A 304 -10.76 9.87 0.33
CA ASP A 304 -11.06 8.73 1.20
C ASP A 304 -12.54 8.74 1.58
N GLY A 305 -13.18 7.58 1.56
CA GLY A 305 -14.59 7.43 1.89
C GLY A 305 -15.56 7.42 0.71
N MET A 306 -15.15 7.86 -0.49
CA MET A 306 -15.92 7.73 -1.74
C MET A 306 -16.16 6.25 -2.06
N SER A 307 -17.36 5.85 -2.50
CA SER A 307 -17.60 4.47 -2.90
C SER A 307 -16.90 4.12 -4.23
N PHE A 308 -16.58 2.84 -4.44
CA PHE A 308 -16.03 2.42 -5.74
C PHE A 308 -17.02 2.61 -6.88
N SER A 309 -18.32 2.44 -6.64
CA SER A 309 -19.35 2.72 -7.65
C SER A 309 -19.29 4.17 -8.10
N GLU A 310 -19.23 5.09 -7.16
CA GLU A 310 -19.13 6.53 -7.46
C GLU A 310 -17.81 6.89 -8.15
N LEU A 311 -16.68 6.27 -7.71
CA LEU A 311 -15.39 6.45 -8.37
C LEU A 311 -15.45 6.04 -9.85
N ILE A 312 -16.05 4.89 -10.15
CA ILE A 312 -16.20 4.40 -11.51
C ILE A 312 -17.07 5.36 -12.33
N GLU A 313 -18.21 5.77 -11.80
CA GLU A 313 -19.14 6.69 -12.45
C GLU A 313 -18.49 8.06 -12.73
N ALA A 314 -17.82 8.63 -11.73
CA ALA A 314 -17.13 9.91 -11.86
C ALA A 314 -15.98 9.87 -12.91
N ALA A 315 -15.36 8.72 -13.10
CA ALA A 315 -14.35 8.48 -14.13
C ALA A 315 -14.94 8.16 -15.52
N GLY A 316 -16.26 8.24 -15.70
CA GLY A 316 -16.91 8.03 -17.00
C GLY A 316 -17.59 6.68 -17.16
N GLY A 317 -17.62 5.84 -16.13
CA GLY A 317 -18.34 4.57 -16.10
C GLY A 317 -17.59 3.40 -16.70
N LEU A 318 -18.34 2.35 -17.02
CA LEU A 318 -17.85 1.16 -17.70
C LEU A 318 -18.03 1.30 -19.21
N LYS A 319 -17.22 0.61 -19.99
CA LYS A 319 -17.40 0.48 -21.43
C LYS A 319 -18.78 -0.08 -21.76
N GLU A 320 -19.33 0.33 -22.88
CA GLU A 320 -20.64 -0.16 -23.36
C GLU A 320 -20.65 -1.69 -23.45
N GLY A 321 -21.60 -2.34 -22.81
CA GLY A 321 -21.74 -3.79 -22.77
C GLY A 321 -20.73 -4.54 -21.89
N ALA A 322 -19.82 -3.84 -21.22
CA ALA A 322 -18.86 -4.49 -20.34
C ALA A 322 -19.53 -5.01 -19.06
N VAL A 323 -19.26 -6.26 -18.72
CA VAL A 323 -19.67 -6.90 -17.46
C VAL A 323 -18.44 -7.16 -16.62
N VAL A 324 -18.36 -6.52 -15.47
CA VAL A 324 -17.25 -6.73 -14.53
C VAL A 324 -17.41 -8.11 -13.89
N LYS A 325 -16.53 -9.04 -14.25
CA LYS A 325 -16.46 -10.36 -13.62
C LYS A 325 -15.54 -10.34 -12.41
N LYS A 326 -14.55 -9.45 -12.39
CA LYS A 326 -13.63 -9.30 -11.26
C LYS A 326 -13.25 -7.85 -11.03
N ALA A 327 -13.42 -7.39 -9.79
CA ALA A 327 -12.91 -6.13 -9.29
C ALA A 327 -11.81 -6.41 -8.27
N ILE A 328 -10.64 -5.73 -8.40
CA ILE A 328 -9.48 -5.96 -7.56
C ILE A 328 -8.99 -4.60 -7.02
N VAL A 329 -8.85 -4.48 -5.70
CA VAL A 329 -8.11 -3.40 -5.06
C VAL A 329 -6.65 -3.81 -4.96
N GLY A 330 -5.75 -2.98 -5.47
CA GLY A 330 -4.35 -3.34 -5.70
C GLY A 330 -4.13 -3.98 -7.07
N GLY A 331 -2.93 -4.50 -7.31
CA GLY A 331 -2.62 -5.19 -8.55
C GLY A 331 -3.14 -6.63 -8.59
N PRO A 332 -3.18 -7.27 -9.76
CA PRO A 332 -3.78 -8.59 -9.93
C PRO A 332 -3.02 -9.73 -9.23
N VAL A 333 -1.76 -9.51 -8.81
CA VAL A 333 -0.95 -10.57 -8.19
C VAL A 333 -1.05 -10.59 -6.67
N MET A 334 -1.04 -9.42 -5.99
CA MET A 334 -1.17 -9.32 -4.54
C MET A 334 -2.43 -8.61 -4.06
N GLY A 335 -3.22 -8.07 -4.95
CA GLY A 335 -4.45 -7.35 -4.62
C GLY A 335 -5.54 -8.25 -4.03
N ILE A 336 -6.61 -7.61 -3.61
CA ILE A 336 -7.75 -8.25 -2.95
C ILE A 336 -8.96 -8.11 -3.87
N ALA A 337 -9.62 -9.24 -4.19
CA ALA A 337 -10.88 -9.21 -4.92
C ALA A 337 -11.97 -8.57 -4.05
N VAL A 338 -12.68 -7.61 -4.62
CA VAL A 338 -13.74 -6.85 -3.96
C VAL A 338 -15.09 -7.51 -4.21
N SER A 339 -15.87 -7.71 -3.17
CA SER A 339 -17.19 -8.36 -3.26
C SER A 339 -18.35 -7.38 -3.47
N SER A 340 -18.11 -6.07 -3.31
CA SER A 340 -19.12 -5.02 -3.51
C SER A 340 -18.45 -3.71 -3.92
N LEU A 341 -18.96 -3.08 -4.95
CA LEU A 341 -18.52 -1.75 -5.40
C LEU A 341 -19.05 -0.62 -4.51
N ASP A 342 -19.93 -0.90 -3.55
CA ASP A 342 -20.34 0.07 -2.51
C ASP A 342 -19.29 0.23 -1.40
N SER A 343 -18.23 -0.59 -1.43
CA SER A 343 -17.12 -0.43 -0.49
C SER A 343 -16.42 0.91 -0.69
N PRO A 344 -16.02 1.59 0.40
CA PRO A 344 -15.36 2.89 0.29
C PRO A 344 -13.90 2.78 -0.12
N VAL A 345 -13.42 3.78 -0.83
CA VAL A 345 -11.98 4.07 -0.97
C VAL A 345 -11.41 4.31 0.42
N GLN A 346 -10.34 3.59 0.75
CA GLN A 346 -9.63 3.68 2.01
C GLN A 346 -8.20 4.18 1.76
N LYS A 347 -7.51 4.64 2.79
CA LYS A 347 -6.10 5.07 2.72
C LYS A 347 -5.19 4.07 2.01
N THR A 348 -5.52 2.78 2.07
CA THR A 348 -4.74 1.69 1.47
C THR A 348 -5.16 1.31 0.05
N THR A 349 -6.16 1.98 -0.51
CA THR A 349 -6.66 1.73 -1.87
C THR A 349 -5.76 2.41 -2.89
N ASN A 350 -4.72 1.73 -3.36
CA ASN A 350 -3.77 2.29 -4.33
C ASN A 350 -4.19 2.10 -5.80
N SER A 351 -5.15 1.22 -6.04
CA SER A 351 -5.78 1.03 -7.36
C SER A 351 -7.11 0.32 -7.25
N LEU A 352 -7.93 0.46 -8.28
CA LEU A 352 -9.10 -0.37 -8.56
C LEU A 352 -8.98 -0.88 -10.00
N THR A 353 -8.84 -2.20 -10.16
CA THR A 353 -8.71 -2.87 -11.47
C THR A 353 -10.00 -3.65 -11.74
N LEU A 354 -10.67 -3.34 -12.85
CA LEU A 354 -11.94 -3.94 -13.25
C LEU A 354 -11.75 -4.79 -14.51
N LEU A 355 -12.01 -6.09 -14.40
CA LEU A 355 -11.73 -7.06 -15.44
C LEU A 355 -13.05 -7.71 -15.94
N THR A 356 -13.15 -7.91 -17.25
CA THR A 356 -14.26 -8.61 -17.91
C THR A 356 -14.11 -10.13 -17.86
N GLU A 357 -12.92 -10.61 -17.46
CA GLU A 357 -12.63 -12.04 -17.30
C GLU A 357 -12.08 -12.32 -15.88
N ASP A 358 -12.38 -13.51 -15.34
CA ASP A 358 -11.76 -14.02 -14.12
C ASP A 358 -10.81 -15.18 -14.43
N GLU A 359 -9.54 -14.83 -14.66
CA GLU A 359 -8.49 -15.84 -14.91
C GLU A 359 -8.28 -16.81 -13.74
N CYS A 360 -8.67 -16.44 -12.50
CA CYS A 360 -8.56 -17.34 -11.36
C CYS A 360 -9.61 -18.45 -11.43
N GLU A 361 -10.83 -18.15 -11.87
CA GLU A 361 -11.88 -19.16 -12.09
C GLU A 361 -11.45 -20.16 -13.17
N ALA A 362 -10.92 -19.66 -14.30
CA ALA A 362 -10.38 -20.51 -15.35
C ALA A 362 -9.19 -21.35 -14.86
N ALA A 363 -8.33 -20.79 -14.02
CA ALA A 363 -7.19 -21.50 -13.44
C ALA A 363 -7.63 -22.59 -12.46
N ASP A 364 -8.65 -22.34 -11.64
CA ASP A 364 -9.20 -23.32 -10.71
C ASP A 364 -9.81 -24.51 -11.45
N ALA A 365 -10.54 -24.25 -12.55
CA ALA A 365 -11.09 -25.31 -13.40
C ALA A 365 -10.00 -26.16 -14.10
N ALA A 366 -8.83 -25.57 -14.39
CA ALA A 366 -7.71 -26.23 -15.04
C ALA A 366 -6.67 -26.80 -14.04
N MET A 367 -6.93 -26.77 -12.73
CA MET A 367 -5.98 -27.20 -11.72
C MET A 367 -5.71 -28.70 -11.79
N THR A 368 -4.43 -29.08 -11.76
CA THR A 368 -3.98 -30.49 -11.74
C THR A 368 -3.01 -30.76 -10.60
N SER A 369 -2.62 -32.03 -10.45
CA SER A 369 -1.59 -32.45 -9.52
C SER A 369 -0.23 -31.83 -9.84
N CYS A 370 0.63 -31.71 -8.84
CA CYS A 370 1.96 -31.13 -9.00
C CYS A 370 2.82 -31.94 -10.01
N LEU A 371 3.28 -31.29 -11.06
CA LEU A 371 4.15 -31.89 -12.09
C LEU A 371 5.61 -32.06 -11.64
N ARG A 372 5.98 -31.59 -10.43
CA ARG A 372 7.36 -31.56 -9.89
C ARG A 372 8.38 -30.87 -10.81
N CYS A 373 7.95 -29.91 -11.62
CA CYS A 373 8.79 -29.22 -12.60
C CYS A 373 9.79 -28.20 -11.99
N GLY A 374 9.66 -27.85 -10.70
CA GLY A 374 10.57 -26.96 -9.98
C GLY A 374 10.44 -25.47 -10.30
N ARG A 375 9.61 -25.05 -11.26
CA ARG A 375 9.48 -23.62 -11.67
C ARG A 375 9.17 -22.68 -10.51
N CYS A 376 8.35 -23.10 -9.55
CA CYS A 376 8.00 -22.29 -8.38
C CYS A 376 9.22 -21.96 -7.48
N THR A 377 10.24 -22.84 -7.45
CA THR A 377 11.49 -22.60 -6.69
C THR A 377 12.38 -21.56 -7.39
N THR A 378 12.43 -21.57 -8.73
CA THR A 378 13.29 -20.63 -9.47
C THR A 378 12.84 -19.18 -9.36
N VAL A 379 11.55 -18.95 -9.18
CA VAL A 379 10.96 -17.59 -9.06
C VAL A 379 10.78 -17.12 -7.61
N CYS A 380 11.03 -17.96 -6.61
CA CYS A 380 10.86 -17.55 -5.23
C CYS A 380 11.91 -16.51 -4.80
N PRO A 381 11.51 -15.25 -4.46
CA PRO A 381 12.46 -14.19 -4.14
C PRO A 381 13.26 -14.47 -2.86
N VAL A 382 12.67 -15.20 -1.92
CA VAL A 382 13.29 -15.56 -0.64
C VAL A 382 13.91 -16.96 -0.64
N GLY A 383 13.95 -17.63 -1.80
CA GLY A 383 14.67 -18.89 -1.99
C GLY A 383 14.02 -20.13 -1.35
N LEU A 384 12.71 -20.09 -1.11
CA LEU A 384 11.96 -21.25 -0.60
C LEU A 384 11.73 -22.31 -1.68
N MET A 385 11.30 -23.49 -1.24
CA MET A 385 10.89 -24.60 -2.10
C MET A 385 9.36 -24.80 -2.03
N PRO A 386 8.56 -24.03 -2.81
CA PRO A 386 7.10 -24.00 -2.66
C PRO A 386 6.44 -25.36 -2.87
N GLN A 387 6.97 -26.23 -3.74
CA GLN A 387 6.44 -27.58 -3.91
C GLN A 387 6.55 -28.42 -2.64
N LEU A 388 7.69 -28.35 -1.92
CA LEU A 388 7.88 -29.08 -0.66
C LEU A 388 7.05 -28.50 0.48
N LEU A 389 6.90 -27.17 0.51
CA LEU A 389 5.98 -26.50 1.44
C LEU A 389 4.54 -26.96 1.22
N ALA A 390 4.09 -27.06 -0.03
CA ALA A 390 2.75 -27.54 -0.35
C ALA A 390 2.58 -29.01 0.03
N ASP A 391 3.59 -29.86 -0.18
CA ASP A 391 3.55 -31.26 0.25
C ASP A 391 3.45 -31.39 1.79
N ALA A 392 4.18 -30.57 2.54
CA ALA A 392 4.09 -30.52 4.00
C ALA A 392 2.69 -30.09 4.49
N VAL A 393 2.03 -29.14 3.81
CA VAL A 393 0.66 -28.73 4.13
C VAL A 393 -0.33 -29.87 3.86
N VAL A 394 -0.23 -30.55 2.70
CA VAL A 394 -1.10 -31.67 2.35
C VAL A 394 -0.96 -32.83 3.33
N SER A 395 0.26 -33.11 3.83
CA SER A 395 0.51 -34.14 4.85
C SER A 395 0.24 -33.65 6.30
N SER A 396 -0.25 -32.42 6.48
CA SER A 396 -0.48 -31.79 7.79
C SER A 396 0.77 -31.73 8.68
N ASP A 397 1.97 -31.80 8.09
CA ASP A 397 3.26 -31.71 8.78
C ASP A 397 3.69 -30.23 8.95
N LEU A 398 2.99 -29.54 9.86
CA LEU A 398 3.24 -28.12 10.13
C LEU A 398 4.61 -27.88 10.78
N GLU A 399 5.16 -28.86 11.49
CA GLU A 399 6.51 -28.77 12.05
C GLU A 399 7.57 -28.75 10.94
N ARG A 400 7.45 -29.63 9.98
CA ARG A 400 8.31 -29.64 8.79
C ARG A 400 8.17 -28.35 7.99
N TYR A 401 6.91 -27.87 7.77
CA TYR A 401 6.64 -26.60 7.10
C TYR A 401 7.38 -25.43 7.75
N GLU A 402 7.27 -25.33 9.08
CA GLU A 402 7.85 -24.21 9.84
C GLU A 402 9.36 -24.34 10.04
N LYS A 403 9.81 -25.47 10.65
CA LYS A 403 11.19 -25.59 11.16
C LYS A 403 12.18 -26.10 10.12
N LYS A 404 11.76 -26.97 9.18
CA LYS A 404 12.67 -27.58 8.19
C LYS A 404 12.64 -26.87 6.84
N LEU A 405 11.48 -26.37 6.43
CA LEU A 405 11.26 -25.74 5.15
C LEU A 405 11.16 -24.22 5.22
N TYR A 406 11.21 -23.66 6.43
CA TYR A 406 11.16 -22.21 6.68
C TYR A 406 9.94 -21.50 6.07
N GLY A 407 8.77 -22.15 6.10
CA GLY A 407 7.56 -21.65 5.47
C GLY A 407 7.10 -20.28 5.98
N LEU A 408 7.47 -19.91 7.22
CA LEU A 408 7.18 -18.59 7.79
C LEU A 408 7.97 -17.44 7.14
N GLU A 409 9.06 -17.75 6.43
CA GLU A 409 9.80 -16.76 5.63
C GLU A 409 9.06 -16.36 4.36
N CYS A 410 7.96 -17.03 3.99
CA CYS A 410 7.16 -16.71 2.82
C CYS A 410 6.62 -15.27 2.91
N ILE A 411 6.96 -14.44 1.91
CA ILE A 411 6.50 -13.06 1.77
C ILE A 411 5.15 -12.93 1.04
N GLN A 412 4.53 -14.06 0.69
CA GLN A 412 3.19 -14.14 0.10
C GLN A 412 3.05 -13.37 -1.25
N CYS A 413 4.11 -13.27 -2.02
CA CYS A 413 4.20 -12.44 -3.22
C CYS A 413 3.45 -12.97 -4.45
N GLY A 414 2.92 -14.19 -4.45
CA GLY A 414 2.18 -14.73 -5.61
C GLY A 414 3.03 -15.36 -6.71
N CYS A 415 4.34 -15.11 -6.80
CA CYS A 415 5.19 -15.60 -7.89
C CYS A 415 5.08 -17.10 -8.15
N CYS A 416 5.03 -17.93 -7.10
CA CYS A 416 4.96 -19.39 -7.22
C CYS A 416 3.60 -19.88 -7.76
N SER A 417 2.48 -19.23 -7.42
CA SER A 417 1.16 -19.53 -7.99
C SER A 417 1.12 -19.13 -9.47
N TYR A 418 1.58 -17.91 -9.79
CA TYR A 418 1.58 -17.39 -11.15
C TYR A 418 2.32 -18.30 -12.14
N ILE A 419 3.54 -18.73 -11.79
CA ILE A 419 4.37 -19.54 -12.69
C ILE A 419 3.95 -21.01 -12.77
N CYS A 420 3.03 -21.47 -11.91
CA CYS A 420 2.68 -22.88 -11.80
C CYS A 420 1.90 -23.38 -13.03
N PRO A 421 2.45 -24.28 -13.85
CA PRO A 421 1.73 -24.81 -15.02
C PRO A 421 0.54 -25.70 -14.62
N ALA A 422 0.56 -26.27 -13.40
CA ALA A 422 -0.54 -27.06 -12.84
C ALA A 422 -1.59 -26.17 -12.15
N LYS A 423 -1.52 -24.84 -12.29
CA LYS A 423 -2.46 -23.85 -11.76
C LYS A 423 -2.75 -23.96 -10.25
N ARG A 424 -1.78 -24.43 -9.46
CA ARG A 424 -1.97 -24.64 -8.01
C ARG A 424 -1.97 -23.31 -7.25
N PRO A 425 -2.93 -23.08 -6.33
CA PRO A 425 -3.04 -21.87 -5.50
C PRO A 425 -2.04 -21.88 -4.33
N LEU A 426 -0.73 -21.95 -4.65
CA LEU A 426 0.35 -22.10 -3.67
C LEU A 426 0.38 -20.96 -2.65
N THR A 427 0.22 -19.73 -3.13
CA THR A 427 0.25 -18.53 -2.26
C THR A 427 -0.88 -18.55 -1.26
N GLN A 428 -2.11 -18.83 -1.69
CA GLN A 428 -3.29 -18.91 -0.84
C GLN A 428 -3.14 -20.03 0.21
N THR A 429 -2.56 -21.18 -0.20
CA THR A 429 -2.22 -22.27 0.71
C THR A 429 -1.25 -21.79 1.79
N PHE A 430 -0.17 -21.10 1.43
CA PHE A 430 0.83 -20.63 2.39
C PHE A 430 0.30 -19.50 3.29
N MET A 431 -0.52 -18.60 2.75
CA MET A 431 -1.19 -17.55 3.54
C MET A 431 -2.06 -18.16 4.66
N ARG A 432 -2.88 -19.14 4.30
CA ARG A 432 -3.75 -19.86 5.25
C ARG A 432 -2.93 -20.60 6.31
N THR A 433 -1.93 -21.36 5.88
CA THR A 433 -1.06 -22.14 6.81
C THR A 433 -0.28 -21.23 7.75
N LYS A 434 0.28 -20.11 7.24
CA LYS A 434 0.97 -19.13 8.07
C LYS A 434 0.02 -18.52 9.11
N ALA A 435 -1.19 -18.15 8.72
CA ALA A 435 -2.21 -17.62 9.64
C ALA A 435 -2.56 -18.62 10.73
N GLU A 436 -2.73 -19.91 10.40
CA GLU A 436 -3.01 -20.99 11.35
C GLU A 436 -1.87 -21.16 12.36
N ILE A 437 -0.62 -21.25 11.90
CA ILE A 437 0.54 -21.38 12.78
C ILE A 437 0.65 -20.17 13.72
N MET A 438 0.46 -18.96 13.20
CA MET A 438 0.51 -17.74 14.02
C MET A 438 -0.63 -17.68 15.05
N ALA A 439 -1.83 -18.16 14.72
CA ALA A 439 -2.94 -18.25 15.66
C ALA A 439 -2.64 -19.24 16.80
N ARG A 440 -2.10 -20.42 16.48
CA ARG A 440 -1.68 -21.43 17.50
C ARG A 440 -0.63 -20.85 18.45
N LYS A 441 0.41 -20.18 17.92
CA LYS A 441 1.45 -19.54 18.75
C LYS A 441 0.90 -18.46 19.68
N ARG A 442 -0.07 -17.66 19.22
CA ARG A 442 -0.74 -16.66 20.07
C ARG A 442 -1.55 -17.31 21.19
N ALA A 443 -2.29 -18.37 20.89
CA ALA A 443 -3.06 -19.11 21.90
C ALA A 443 -2.14 -19.73 22.97
N GLU A 444 -1.00 -20.31 22.56
CA GLU A 444 -0.01 -20.87 23.47
C GLU A 444 0.66 -19.81 24.35
N ALA A 445 0.92 -18.62 23.81
CA ALA A 445 1.46 -17.49 24.56
C ALA A 445 0.45 -16.87 25.53
N GLY A 446 -0.83 -16.76 25.13
CA GLY A 446 -1.91 -16.23 25.96
C GLY A 446 -2.39 -17.18 27.06
N GLY A 447 -2.17 -18.49 26.92
CA GLY A 447 -2.48 -19.50 27.97
C GLY A 447 -1.41 -19.64 29.06
N LYS A 448 -0.31 -18.86 28.97
CA LYS A 448 0.77 -18.83 29.96
C LYS A 448 0.77 -17.60 30.87
N SER A 449 -0.27 -16.74 30.76
CA SER A 449 -0.44 -15.52 31.59
C SER A 449 -1.47 -15.72 32.69
#